data_93168789449d04688c9d5f47613e050e
#
_entry.id   93168789449d04688c9d5f47613e050e
#
_cell.length_a   1.000
_cell.length_b   1.000
_cell.length_c   1.000
_cell.angle_alpha   90.00
_cell.angle_beta   90.00
_cell.angle_gamma   90.00
#
_symmetry.space_group_name_H-M   'P 1'
#
loop_
_entity.id
_entity.type
_entity.pdbx_description
1 polymer ?
#
loop_
_entity_poly.entity_id
_entity_poly.type
_entity_poly.pdbx_seq_one_letter_code
_entity_poly.pdbx_strand_id
1 'polypeptide(L)'
;RMKIYTLLLGALVACPMQAQTMHDWENHHVLQINREPARAAFTPFSVRKGDCSMSLDGIWKFRWTPVPGERIIDFYQTDFNDKDWKDFPVPANWEVNGYGTPIYVSAGYPFKIDPPRVMGEPKADYTTYKERNPVGQYRRTFVLPVGWEADGQTFLRFEGVMSAFYVWIN
;
A
#
# COMPACT_ATOMS: atom_id res chain seq x y z
N ARG A 1 9.73 42.84 -61.83
CA ARG A 1 9.88 42.89 -60.30
C ARG A 1 9.20 41.66 -59.78
N MET A 2 10.03 40.71 -59.35
CA MET A 2 9.64 39.42 -58.72
C MET A 2 9.50 39.64 -57.22
N LYS A 3 8.34 39.38 -56.65
CA LYS A 3 8.11 39.43 -55.18
C LYS A 3 8.40 38.05 -54.60
N ILE A 4 9.41 37.94 -53.79
CA ILE A 4 9.75 36.73 -53.04
C ILE A 4 8.94 36.76 -51.74
N TYR A 5 8.04 35.80 -51.55
CA TYR A 5 7.33 35.58 -50.30
C TYR A 5 8.14 34.56 -49.48
N THR A 6 8.72 35.01 -48.39
CA THR A 6 9.38 34.14 -47.42
C THR A 6 8.31 33.52 -46.55
N LEU A 7 8.09 32.21 -46.70
CA LEU A 7 7.22 31.43 -45.80
C LEU A 7 8.04 31.09 -44.52
N LEU A 8 7.68 31.71 -43.42
CA LEU A 8 8.20 31.30 -42.09
C LEU A 8 7.44 30.04 -41.68
N LEU A 9 8.14 28.90 -41.77
CA LEU A 9 7.67 27.64 -41.17
C LEU A 9 7.97 27.68 -39.67
N GLY A 10 6.94 27.99 -38.88
CA GLY A 10 7.02 27.85 -37.42
C GLY A 10 7.07 26.37 -37.04
N ALA A 11 8.22 25.91 -36.58
CA ALA A 11 8.33 24.59 -35.97
C ALA A 11 7.59 24.59 -34.63
N LEU A 12 6.41 23.97 -34.58
CA LEU A 12 5.75 23.60 -33.35
C LEU A 12 6.62 22.52 -32.65
N VAL A 13 7.38 22.92 -31.66
CA VAL A 13 8.01 21.98 -30.76
C VAL A 13 6.89 21.38 -29.89
N ALA A 14 6.40 20.22 -30.28
CA ALA A 14 5.55 19.41 -29.42
C ALA A 14 6.42 18.92 -28.24
N CYS A 15 6.34 19.62 -27.10
CA CYS A 15 6.81 19.02 -25.83
C CYS A 15 6.03 17.72 -25.62
N PRO A 16 6.71 16.58 -25.47
CA PRO A 16 6.02 15.37 -25.04
C PRO A 16 5.50 15.65 -23.63
N MET A 17 4.20 15.84 -23.47
CA MET A 17 3.54 15.70 -22.19
C MET A 17 3.75 14.23 -21.77
N GLN A 18 4.76 14.00 -20.96
CA GLN A 18 4.86 12.75 -20.22
C GLN A 18 3.60 12.69 -19.36
N ALA A 19 2.68 11.82 -19.73
CA ALA A 19 1.58 11.47 -18.87
C ALA A 19 2.20 10.92 -17.59
N GLN A 20 2.12 11.69 -16.52
CA GLN A 20 2.51 11.23 -15.20
C GLN A 20 1.61 10.04 -14.90
N THR A 21 2.17 8.84 -14.87
CA THR A 21 1.43 7.64 -14.48
C THR A 21 0.99 7.85 -13.03
N MET A 22 -0.30 8.05 -12.85
CA MET A 22 -0.90 8.21 -11.52
C MET A 22 -0.69 6.89 -10.77
N HIS A 23 -0.16 6.98 -9.56
CA HIS A 23 -0.04 5.81 -8.69
C HIS A 23 -1.43 5.31 -8.26
N ASP A 24 -1.59 4.02 -8.04
CA ASP A 24 -2.87 3.44 -7.63
C ASP A 24 -3.44 4.11 -6.37
N TRP A 25 -2.59 4.46 -5.40
CA TRP A 25 -3.01 5.16 -4.16
C TRP A 25 -3.40 6.63 -4.37
N GLU A 26 -3.17 7.19 -5.55
CA GLU A 26 -3.60 8.52 -5.96
C GLU A 26 -4.79 8.46 -6.92
N ASN A 27 -5.26 7.27 -7.28
CA ASN A 27 -6.33 7.03 -8.21
C ASN A 27 -7.59 6.50 -7.49
N HIS A 28 -8.55 7.36 -7.27
CA HIS A 28 -9.80 7.02 -6.59
C HIS A 28 -10.69 5.99 -7.34
N HIS A 29 -10.37 5.66 -8.58
CA HIS A 29 -11.03 4.58 -9.31
C HIS A 29 -10.43 3.20 -9.00
N VAL A 30 -9.24 3.14 -8.43
CA VAL A 30 -8.60 1.89 -8.03
C VAL A 30 -8.98 1.58 -6.59
N LEU A 31 -10.03 0.81 -6.41
CA LEU A 31 -10.52 0.41 -5.09
C LEU A 31 -9.98 -0.95 -4.65
N GLN A 32 -9.69 -1.81 -5.60
CA GLN A 32 -9.19 -3.17 -5.35
C GLN A 32 -8.52 -3.75 -6.60
N ILE A 33 -7.51 -4.58 -6.37
CA ILE A 33 -6.81 -5.36 -7.40
C ILE A 33 -6.69 -6.79 -6.87
N ASN A 34 -7.09 -7.78 -7.67
CA ASN A 34 -7.00 -9.22 -7.35
C ASN A 34 -7.62 -9.60 -5.97
N ARG A 35 -8.64 -8.88 -5.55
CA ARG A 35 -9.36 -9.16 -4.32
C ARG A 35 -10.62 -9.95 -4.64
N GLU A 36 -10.85 -11.00 -3.86
CA GLU A 36 -12.12 -11.73 -3.89
C GLU A 36 -13.30 -10.83 -3.49
N PRO A 37 -14.49 -11.02 -4.08
CA PRO A 37 -15.69 -10.31 -3.65
C PRO A 37 -15.93 -10.46 -2.16
N ALA A 38 -16.42 -9.39 -1.53
CA ALA A 38 -16.76 -9.43 -0.12
C ALA A 38 -17.85 -10.47 0.13
N ARG A 39 -17.64 -11.32 1.12
CA ARG A 39 -18.59 -12.35 1.55
C ARG A 39 -18.57 -12.52 3.06
N ALA A 40 -19.69 -12.92 3.61
CA ALA A 40 -19.72 -13.35 5.01
C ALA A 40 -18.90 -14.64 5.14
N ALA A 41 -18.02 -14.67 6.13
CA ALA A 41 -17.19 -15.85 6.38
C ALA A 41 -17.39 -16.29 7.83
N PHE A 42 -17.60 -17.60 8.01
CA PHE A 42 -17.58 -18.23 9.34
C PHE A 42 -16.95 -19.62 9.21
N THR A 43 -16.40 -20.10 10.30
CA THR A 43 -15.89 -21.47 10.37
C THR A 43 -16.95 -22.36 10.99
N PRO A 44 -17.50 -23.34 10.25
CA PRO A 44 -18.48 -24.26 10.81
C PRO A 44 -17.88 -25.05 11.99
N PHE A 45 -18.70 -25.34 12.99
CA PHE A 45 -18.25 -26.14 14.14
C PHE A 45 -17.79 -27.55 13.79
N SER A 46 -18.27 -28.09 12.67
CA SER A 46 -17.86 -29.39 12.16
C SER A 46 -16.46 -29.43 11.54
N VAL A 47 -15.88 -28.27 11.25
CA VAL A 47 -14.52 -28.17 10.69
C VAL A 47 -13.55 -28.06 11.86
N ARG A 48 -12.59 -28.97 11.94
CA ARG A 48 -11.54 -28.90 12.98
C ARG A 48 -10.75 -27.62 12.79
N LYS A 49 -10.68 -26.83 13.86
CA LYS A 49 -9.87 -25.62 13.87
C LYS A 49 -8.40 -26.04 13.68
N GLY A 50 -7.81 -25.60 12.59
CA GLY A 50 -6.42 -25.93 12.24
C GLY A 50 -6.28 -26.72 10.96
N ASP A 51 -7.33 -27.45 10.52
CA ASP A 51 -7.24 -28.27 9.30
C ASP A 51 -7.33 -27.42 8.02
N CYS A 52 -7.79 -26.17 8.10
CA CYS A 52 -7.99 -25.30 6.96
C CYS A 52 -7.57 -23.83 7.18
N SER A 53 -6.88 -23.53 8.25
CA SER A 53 -6.38 -22.17 8.47
C SER A 53 -5.09 -22.15 9.28
N MET A 54 -4.18 -21.26 8.88
CA MET A 54 -2.93 -20.97 9.57
C MET A 54 -2.88 -19.50 9.91
N SER A 55 -2.63 -19.16 11.18
CA SER A 55 -2.43 -17.76 11.57
C SER A 55 -1.04 -17.28 11.14
N LEU A 56 -1.00 -16.09 10.60
CA LEU A 56 0.22 -15.35 10.32
C LEU A 56 0.47 -14.26 11.37
N ASP A 57 -0.26 -14.24 12.48
CA ASP A 57 0.02 -13.35 13.61
C ASP A 57 1.39 -13.65 14.23
N GLY A 58 2.01 -12.66 14.81
CA GLY A 58 3.29 -12.80 15.49
C GLY A 58 4.29 -11.73 15.08
N ILE A 59 5.58 -12.05 15.13
CA ILE A 59 6.63 -11.09 14.82
C ILE A 59 6.93 -11.09 13.32
N TRP A 60 6.93 -9.89 12.74
CA TRP A 60 7.28 -9.63 11.36
C TRP A 60 8.47 -8.68 11.27
N LYS A 61 9.23 -8.74 10.21
CA LYS A 61 10.18 -7.68 9.87
C LYS A 61 9.42 -6.46 9.38
N PHE A 62 9.80 -5.29 9.88
CA PHE A 62 9.08 -4.04 9.66
C PHE A 62 10.00 -2.87 9.39
N ARG A 63 9.60 -2.05 8.43
CA ARG A 63 10.19 -0.76 8.12
C ARG A 63 9.10 0.28 7.96
N TRP A 64 9.23 1.38 8.65
CA TRP A 64 8.34 2.52 8.54
C TRP A 64 9.01 3.69 7.84
N THR A 65 8.27 4.43 7.00
CA THR A 65 8.72 5.66 6.36
C THR A 65 7.65 6.74 6.45
N PRO A 66 8.03 8.01 6.61
CA PRO A 66 7.09 9.11 6.79
C PRO A 66 6.32 9.46 5.51
N VAL A 67 6.85 9.08 4.35
CA VAL A 67 6.27 9.39 3.05
C VAL A 67 6.43 8.21 2.08
N PRO A 68 5.51 8.03 1.12
CA PRO A 68 5.58 6.91 0.18
C PRO A 68 6.82 6.92 -0.72
N GLY A 69 7.38 8.09 -1.00
CA GLY A 69 8.59 8.21 -1.82
C GLY A 69 9.85 7.57 -1.22
N GLU A 70 9.88 7.38 0.10
CA GLU A 70 11.01 6.78 0.82
C GLU A 70 10.88 5.26 1.01
N ARG A 71 9.78 4.66 0.56
CA ARG A 71 9.63 3.21 0.64
C ARG A 71 10.64 2.50 -0.26
N ILE A 72 11.03 1.29 0.11
CA ILE A 72 11.83 0.42 -0.74
C ILE A 72 10.88 -0.23 -1.75
N ILE A 73 11.12 -0.02 -3.04
CA ILE A 73 10.18 -0.43 -4.10
C ILE A 73 10.18 -1.95 -4.28
N ASP A 74 11.34 -2.57 -4.23
CA ASP A 74 11.58 -3.98 -4.54
C ASP A 74 11.69 -4.86 -3.28
N PHE A 75 11.22 -4.38 -2.14
CA PHE A 75 11.30 -5.10 -0.87
C PHE A 75 10.59 -6.47 -0.86
N TYR A 76 9.70 -6.70 -1.83
CA TYR A 76 8.95 -7.95 -1.96
C TYR A 76 9.75 -9.06 -2.64
N GLN A 77 10.93 -8.77 -3.18
CA GLN A 77 11.78 -9.78 -3.78
C GLN A 77 12.20 -10.85 -2.77
N THR A 78 12.30 -12.10 -3.21
CA THR A 78 12.62 -13.23 -2.32
C THR A 78 14.02 -13.15 -1.73
N ASP A 79 14.96 -12.59 -2.48
CA ASP A 79 16.36 -12.40 -2.10
C ASP A 79 16.64 -11.07 -1.39
N PHE A 80 15.60 -10.27 -1.12
CA PHE A 80 15.75 -8.99 -0.43
C PHE A 80 16.30 -9.20 0.98
N ASN A 81 17.33 -8.43 1.33
CA ASN A 81 17.95 -8.48 2.66
C ASN A 81 17.25 -7.53 3.64
N ASP A 82 16.49 -8.10 4.56
CA ASP A 82 15.74 -7.38 5.59
C ASP A 82 16.36 -7.48 7.00
N LYS A 83 17.64 -7.83 7.12
CA LYS A 83 18.34 -8.02 8.40
C LYS A 83 18.33 -6.79 9.28
N ASP A 84 18.36 -5.60 8.67
CA ASP A 84 18.36 -4.32 9.38
C ASP A 84 16.95 -3.83 9.73
N TRP A 85 15.91 -4.55 9.31
CA TRP A 85 14.54 -4.22 9.64
C TRP A 85 14.24 -4.58 11.09
N LYS A 86 13.37 -3.81 11.70
CA LYS A 86 12.96 -4.05 13.09
C LYS A 86 11.94 -5.17 13.17
N ASP A 87 11.92 -5.83 14.31
CA ASP A 87 10.86 -6.75 14.65
C ASP A 87 9.63 -5.97 15.11
N PHE A 88 8.46 -6.37 14.62
CA PHE A 88 7.20 -5.71 14.91
C PHE A 88 6.08 -6.73 15.14
N PRO A 89 5.29 -6.59 16.20
CA PRO A 89 4.18 -7.49 16.46
C PRO A 89 3.03 -7.24 15.47
N VAL A 90 2.44 -8.30 14.95
CA VAL A 90 1.24 -8.25 14.10
C VAL A 90 0.19 -9.18 14.70
N PRO A 91 -1.03 -8.69 14.97
CA PRO A 91 -1.55 -7.34 14.72
C PRO A 91 -1.08 -6.30 15.75
N ALA A 92 -0.80 -5.09 15.30
CA ALA A 92 -0.54 -3.94 16.18
C ALA A 92 -0.69 -2.61 15.42
N ASN A 93 -0.87 -1.53 16.17
CA ASN A 93 -0.85 -0.17 15.64
C ASN A 93 0.56 0.40 15.70
N TRP A 94 0.93 1.19 14.71
CA TRP A 94 2.26 1.82 14.61
C TRP A 94 2.53 2.77 15.76
N GLU A 95 1.55 3.62 16.07
CA GLU A 95 1.69 4.74 16.99
C GLU A 95 1.98 4.27 18.42
N VAL A 96 1.36 3.18 18.85
CA VAL A 96 1.63 2.60 20.18
C VAL A 96 2.97 1.85 20.24
N ASN A 97 3.57 1.61 19.08
CA ASN A 97 4.90 1.01 18.96
C ASN A 97 5.99 2.02 18.59
N GLY A 98 5.69 3.32 18.69
CA GLY A 98 6.65 4.40 18.53
C GLY A 98 6.90 4.85 17.08
N TYR A 99 5.98 4.55 16.17
CA TYR A 99 6.07 4.97 14.77
C TYR A 99 4.93 5.93 14.42
N GLY A 100 5.27 7.05 13.83
CA GLY A 100 4.29 8.04 13.40
C GLY A 100 3.67 8.83 14.55
N THR A 101 2.63 9.58 14.22
CA THR A 101 1.90 10.44 15.15
C THR A 101 0.44 9.95 15.26
N PRO A 102 -0.07 9.71 16.48
CA PRO A 102 -1.47 9.32 16.65
C PRO A 102 -2.38 10.44 16.16
N ILE A 103 -3.30 10.11 15.27
CA ILE A 103 -4.29 11.04 14.75
C ILE A 103 -5.67 10.51 15.11
N TYR A 104 -6.45 11.32 15.83
CA TYR A 104 -7.85 11.04 16.06
C TYR A 104 -8.73 11.95 15.21
N VAL A 105 -9.49 11.35 14.31
CA VAL A 105 -10.45 12.06 13.46
C VAL A 105 -11.80 11.37 13.58
N SER A 106 -12.72 11.98 14.30
CA SER A 106 -14.10 11.47 14.42
C SER A 106 -14.98 11.89 13.24
N ALA A 107 -14.67 13.02 12.64
CA ALA A 107 -15.35 13.53 11.45
C ALA A 107 -14.36 14.33 10.59
N GLY A 108 -14.42 14.09 9.29
CA GLY A 108 -13.55 14.77 8.32
C GLY A 108 -12.35 13.93 7.89
N TYR A 109 -11.44 14.57 7.22
CA TYR A 109 -10.27 13.94 6.61
C TYR A 109 -8.98 14.62 7.09
N PRO A 110 -7.93 13.87 7.43
CA PRO A 110 -6.73 14.45 8.05
C PRO A 110 -5.88 15.28 7.08
N PHE A 111 -6.11 15.14 5.78
CA PHE A 111 -5.39 15.90 4.74
C PHE A 111 -6.30 16.94 4.12
N LYS A 112 -5.70 17.95 3.50
CA LYS A 112 -6.43 18.90 2.66
C LYS A 112 -7.03 18.16 1.47
N ILE A 113 -8.31 18.39 1.21
CA ILE A 113 -9.00 17.79 0.06
C ILE A 113 -8.54 18.52 -1.20
N ASP A 114 -7.95 17.79 -2.13
CA ASP A 114 -7.45 18.30 -3.41
C ASP A 114 -7.61 17.22 -4.51
N PRO A 115 -8.83 16.93 -4.96
CA PRO A 115 -9.04 15.93 -6.00
C PRO A 115 -8.34 16.31 -7.32
N PRO A 116 -7.80 15.35 -8.07
CA PRO A 116 -7.82 13.91 -7.83
C PRO A 116 -6.73 13.40 -6.89
N ARG A 117 -5.92 14.30 -6.32
CA ARG A 117 -4.83 13.91 -5.41
C ARG A 117 -5.39 13.42 -4.09
N VAL A 118 -4.93 12.25 -3.67
CA VAL A 118 -5.27 11.65 -2.36
C VAL A 118 -4.20 11.90 -1.31
N MET A 119 -3.09 12.53 -1.69
CA MET A 119 -1.98 12.90 -0.83
C MET A 119 -1.84 14.42 -0.77
N GLY A 120 -2.82 15.07 -0.17
CA GLY A 120 -2.76 16.49 0.09
C GLY A 120 -1.81 16.85 1.25
N GLU A 121 -1.63 18.13 1.49
CA GLU A 121 -0.93 18.59 2.70
C GLU A 121 -1.69 18.13 3.94
N PRO A 122 -0.99 17.57 4.95
CA PRO A 122 -1.62 17.25 6.22
C PRO A 122 -2.10 18.53 6.91
N LYS A 123 -3.19 18.46 7.63
CA LYS A 123 -3.63 19.55 8.49
C LYS A 123 -2.66 19.66 9.66
N ALA A 124 -2.16 20.87 9.92
CA ALA A 124 -1.19 21.12 10.98
C ALA A 124 -1.68 20.65 12.38
N ASP A 125 -2.98 20.62 12.58
CA ASP A 125 -3.62 20.21 13.84
C ASP A 125 -3.57 18.69 14.09
N TYR A 126 -3.30 17.88 13.05
CA TYR A 126 -3.48 16.43 13.12
C TYR A 126 -2.18 15.65 12.99
N THR A 127 -1.14 16.22 12.41
CA THR A 127 0.10 15.50 12.15
C THR A 127 1.30 16.44 12.15
N THR A 128 2.49 15.89 12.29
CA THR A 128 3.71 16.63 12.01
C THR A 128 3.80 16.86 10.50
N TYR A 129 4.27 18.03 10.10
CA TYR A 129 4.40 18.39 8.68
C TYR A 129 5.31 17.43 7.86
N LYS A 130 6.06 16.58 8.56
CA LYS A 130 7.01 15.64 7.97
C LYS A 130 6.40 14.28 7.58
N GLU A 131 5.26 13.94 8.16
CA GLU A 131 4.60 12.66 7.95
C GLU A 131 3.45 12.82 6.98
N ARG A 132 3.76 12.69 5.70
CA ARG A 132 2.77 12.81 4.62
C ARG A 132 2.41 11.43 4.09
N ASN A 133 1.39 10.82 4.66
CA ASN A 133 0.92 9.50 4.30
C ASN A 133 2.00 8.41 4.52
N PRO A 134 2.35 8.11 5.78
CA PRO A 134 3.40 7.16 6.11
C PRO A 134 3.11 5.76 5.57
N VAL A 135 4.19 5.01 5.33
CA VAL A 135 4.12 3.65 4.80
C VAL A 135 4.82 2.68 5.73
N GLY A 136 4.12 1.63 6.13
CA GLY A 136 4.70 0.47 6.79
C GLY A 136 4.94 -0.66 5.78
N GLN A 137 6.15 -1.13 5.69
CA GLN A 137 6.54 -2.29 4.91
C GLN A 137 6.80 -3.45 5.82
N TYR A 138 6.18 -4.59 5.54
CA TYR A 138 6.22 -5.79 6.36
C TYR A 138 6.76 -6.96 5.56
N ARG A 139 7.55 -7.80 6.20
CA ARG A 139 8.00 -9.07 5.62
C ARG A 139 7.87 -10.19 6.63
N ARG A 140 7.45 -11.34 6.16
CA ARG A 140 7.42 -12.57 6.94
C ARG A 140 7.62 -13.79 6.04
N THR A 141 8.48 -14.68 6.45
CA THR A 141 8.59 -16.01 5.87
C THR A 141 7.73 -16.99 6.65
N PHE A 142 7.02 -17.85 5.96
CA PHE A 142 6.23 -18.92 6.57
C PHE A 142 6.30 -20.16 5.70
N VAL A 143 6.02 -21.29 6.31
CA VAL A 143 5.97 -22.59 5.64
C VAL A 143 4.56 -23.14 5.81
N LEU A 144 3.95 -23.56 4.72
CA LEU A 144 2.65 -24.23 4.78
C LEU A 144 2.80 -25.60 5.44
N PRO A 145 1.85 -26.01 6.29
CA PRO A 145 1.84 -27.35 6.88
C PRO A 145 1.88 -28.45 5.83
N VAL A 146 2.49 -29.56 6.18
CA VAL A 146 2.44 -30.78 5.34
C VAL A 146 0.99 -31.20 5.14
N GLY A 147 0.61 -31.48 3.91
CA GLY A 147 -0.78 -31.78 3.57
C GLY A 147 -1.67 -30.56 3.33
N TRP A 148 -1.10 -29.35 3.29
CA TRP A 148 -1.80 -28.15 2.80
C TRP A 148 -1.93 -28.25 1.28
N GLU A 149 -2.84 -29.10 0.88
CA GLU A 149 -2.86 -29.62 -0.48
C GLU A 149 -3.54 -28.69 -1.48
N ALA A 150 -3.07 -28.83 -2.71
CA ALA A 150 -3.39 -28.06 -3.87
C ALA A 150 -4.79 -28.30 -4.46
N ASP A 151 -5.60 -29.18 -3.91
CA ASP A 151 -6.92 -29.50 -4.46
C ASP A 151 -7.99 -28.46 -4.14
N GLY A 152 -7.63 -27.46 -3.34
CA GLY A 152 -8.49 -26.36 -2.94
C GLY A 152 -7.91 -24.97 -3.26
N GLN A 153 -8.73 -23.96 -3.13
CA GLN A 153 -8.28 -22.58 -3.20
C GLN A 153 -7.71 -22.15 -1.85
N THR A 154 -6.52 -21.54 -1.88
CA THR A 154 -5.92 -20.92 -0.71
C THR A 154 -6.14 -19.41 -0.74
N PHE A 155 -6.65 -18.87 0.34
CA PHE A 155 -6.91 -17.44 0.49
C PHE A 155 -6.02 -16.84 1.57
N LEU A 156 -5.48 -15.67 1.31
CA LEU A 156 -4.90 -14.84 2.35
C LEU A 156 -5.99 -13.90 2.86
N ARG A 157 -6.27 -13.96 4.17
CA ARG A 157 -7.31 -13.18 4.80
C ARG A 157 -6.73 -12.17 5.77
N PHE A 158 -7.17 -10.92 5.64
CA PHE A 158 -6.87 -9.84 6.57
C PHE A 158 -8.15 -9.46 7.31
N GLU A 159 -8.11 -9.49 8.64
CA GLU A 159 -9.26 -9.14 9.49
C GLU A 159 -9.46 -7.62 9.57
N GLY A 160 -8.38 -6.85 9.42
CA GLY A 160 -8.44 -5.40 9.37
C GLY A 160 -7.08 -4.79 9.09
N VAL A 161 -7.00 -3.97 8.06
CA VAL A 161 -5.83 -3.17 7.73
C VAL A 161 -6.29 -1.75 7.41
N MET A 162 -5.83 -0.77 8.15
CA MET A 162 -6.11 0.64 7.88
C MET A 162 -4.92 1.29 7.18
N SER A 163 -5.16 2.00 6.10
CA SER A 163 -6.42 2.16 5.39
C SER A 163 -6.34 1.51 4.01
N ALA A 164 -5.18 1.46 3.41
CA ALA A 164 -4.90 0.83 2.13
C ALA A 164 -3.61 0.01 2.21
N PHE A 165 -3.55 -1.09 1.49
CA PHE A 165 -2.36 -1.94 1.50
C PHE A 165 -2.21 -2.71 0.19
N TYR A 166 -0.97 -3.14 -0.05
CA TYR A 166 -0.60 -4.10 -1.08
C TYR A 166 -0.02 -5.34 -0.44
N VAL A 167 -0.17 -6.47 -1.09
CA VAL A 167 0.41 -7.74 -0.64
C VAL A 167 1.03 -8.50 -1.80
N TRP A 168 2.17 -9.11 -1.54
CA TRP A 168 2.88 -10.03 -2.45
C TRP A 168 3.10 -11.34 -1.74
N ILE A 169 2.95 -12.45 -2.48
CA ILE A 169 3.27 -13.80 -2.04
C ILE A 169 4.17 -14.41 -3.11
N ASN A 170 5.26 -14.97 -2.68
CA ASN A 170 6.29 -15.54 -3.55
C ASN A 170 6.55 -16.99 -3.14
#